data_45c3c95ef95aa4ed9472eb65658b235b
#
_entry.id   45c3c95ef95aa4ed9472eb65658b235b
#
_cell.length_a   1.000
_cell.length_b   1.000
_cell.length_c   1.000
_cell.angle_alpha   90.00
_cell.angle_beta   90.00
_cell.angle_gamma   90.00
#
_symmetry.space_group_name_H-M   'P 1'
#
loop_
_entity.id
_entity.type
_entity.pdbx_description
1 polymer ?
#
loop_
_entity_poly.entity_id
_entity_poly.type
_entity_poly.pdbx_seq_one_letter_code
_entity_poly.pdbx_strand_id
1 'polypeptide(L)'
;MTTSDSAGSPSATAPAVSGLASAPVGSAPAPVSPLASTAGVAPAQALSLAGWDLSTLAQAMMDVVRDPNAQVFPAAKAGVTPTLSPSSGSEPAIVAGTPGVSPSAAPAKSDVPTQVPSVPATPAAPPSAGAIDALALAEPSADFFRIPLLGGAAPVATSYFLVQTGAPNPDSPSDISLVETKEVTPVSPALNKPLRQAGFDPYAVRREFPILNERVNGRRLVWLDNAATTQKPQTVIDRVSYFYAHENSNVHRAAHTLAARATDAYENARATVARFLGASSARDIVFVRGATEAINLVAQAWGGQFVSAGDEIVITHLEHHANIVPWQQLCAKTGARLLVAPVNDRGEVILEAYAKLLCPRTKMVALTQVSNALGTITPAQQMVAMAHAVGACTLVDGAQAVAHFPVNVRALDSDFYVFSGHKIYAPTGIGALYGKPEVLDSMPPWQGGGNMIKDVTFERTTYHPAPARFEAGTGNIADAVGLGAALDWLDNLGHERAAAYEHELLNYATAELSKIPGLTVIGTSPSKAGVISFVLAGHKTEELGSALDREGIAVRSGHHCAPPILRRFGLEATVRASLAPYNVCEDIDTLVAALKRLGSHG
;
A
#
# COMPACT_ATOMS: atom_id res chain seq x y z
N MET A 1 3.65 27.12 71.66
CA MET A 1 3.63 26.30 72.87
C MET A 1 4.05 24.94 72.41
N THR A 2 5.38 24.66 72.55
CA THR A 2 6.02 23.85 73.56
C THR A 2 5.62 22.40 73.51
N THR A 3 6.40 21.39 73.32
CA THR A 3 7.79 21.00 73.62
C THR A 3 7.85 19.52 73.17
N SER A 4 8.92 19.08 72.47
CA SER A 4 10.05 18.27 72.98
C SER A 4 9.63 16.90 73.51
N ASP A 5 10.24 15.82 73.28
CA ASP A 5 11.54 15.22 73.26
C ASP A 5 11.35 13.72 73.11
N SER A 6 12.09 12.95 72.63
CA SER A 6 13.48 12.52 72.57
C SER A 6 13.59 11.01 72.56
N ALA A 7 14.48 10.52 71.74
CA ALA A 7 15.52 9.52 72.01
C ALA A 7 15.20 8.03 72.08
N GLY A 8 16.01 7.24 71.42
CA GLY A 8 16.32 5.88 71.77
C GLY A 8 16.78 4.96 70.67
N SER A 9 18.02 5.07 70.17
CA SER A 9 18.75 3.91 69.62
C SER A 9 19.37 3.09 70.80
N PRO A 10 19.62 1.79 70.64
CA PRO A 10 20.95 1.28 70.34
C PRO A 10 20.97 0.07 69.37
N SER A 11 21.87 0.00 68.45
CA SER A 11 23.27 -0.50 68.41
C SER A 11 23.48 -1.98 68.79
N ALA A 12 24.28 -2.60 67.91
CA ALA A 12 25.18 -3.76 68.09
C ALA A 12 24.66 -5.06 67.52
N THR A 13 25.36 -5.88 66.78
CA THR A 13 26.80 -6.07 66.53
C THR A 13 26.91 -7.16 65.45
N ALA A 14 27.86 -7.06 64.53
CA ALA A 14 28.38 -8.14 63.69
C ALA A 14 29.25 -9.10 64.56
N PRO A 15 29.53 -10.33 64.04
CA PRO A 15 30.93 -10.59 63.76
C PRO A 15 31.26 -11.22 62.45
N ALA A 16 32.40 -10.83 61.94
CA ALA A 16 33.17 -11.44 60.89
C ALA A 16 33.90 -12.68 61.38
N VAL A 17 34.35 -13.57 60.47
CA VAL A 17 35.67 -14.23 60.38
C VAL A 17 35.67 -15.16 59.16
N SER A 18 36.38 -14.84 58.09
CA SER A 18 37.71 -15.30 57.62
C SER A 18 37.80 -16.69 57.06
N GLY A 19 38.48 -16.78 55.90
CA GLY A 19 39.17 -17.97 55.38
C GLY A 19 39.27 -17.99 53.84
N LEU A 20 40.20 -17.33 53.27
CA LEU A 20 41.33 -17.69 52.42
C LEU A 20 41.30 -19.10 51.80
N ALA A 21 41.34 -19.17 50.46
CA ALA A 21 42.43 -19.84 49.72
C ALA A 21 42.28 -19.70 48.22
N SER A 22 43.38 -19.43 47.59
CA SER A 22 43.73 -19.20 46.19
C SER A 22 43.68 -20.43 45.30
N ALA A 23 43.42 -20.15 44.03
CA ALA A 23 43.70 -20.77 42.72
C ALA A 23 44.47 -22.13 42.64
N PRO A 24 44.41 -22.91 41.51
CA PRO A 24 44.94 -22.46 40.22
C PRO A 24 44.19 -22.90 38.93
N VAL A 25 44.64 -22.27 37.88
CA VAL A 25 44.55 -22.50 36.44
C VAL A 25 44.65 -24.00 36.03
N GLY A 26 43.78 -24.40 35.10
CA GLY A 26 43.86 -25.72 34.45
C GLY A 26 43.06 -25.80 33.15
N SER A 27 43.76 -25.53 32.03
CA SER A 27 43.76 -26.19 30.71
C SER A 27 42.46 -26.73 30.11
N ALA A 28 42.19 -26.31 28.90
CA ALA A 28 41.27 -26.85 27.93
C ALA A 28 41.55 -28.34 27.59
N PRO A 29 40.56 -29.10 27.17
CA PRO A 29 40.81 -30.28 26.35
C PRO A 29 40.36 -30.07 24.90
N ALA A 30 41.21 -30.58 23.99
CA ALA A 30 41.09 -30.66 22.55
C ALA A 30 40.06 -31.72 22.10
N PRO A 31 39.81 -31.82 20.77
CA PRO A 31 38.60 -32.36 20.18
C PRO A 31 38.62 -33.89 20.06
N VAL A 32 37.45 -34.50 20.11
CA VAL A 32 37.24 -35.92 19.78
C VAL A 32 36.45 -36.00 18.49
N SER A 33 37.05 -36.61 17.47
CA SER A 33 36.45 -37.11 16.23
C SER A 33 36.17 -38.60 16.30
N PRO A 34 35.60 -39.27 15.26
CA PRO A 34 34.17 -39.51 15.07
C PRO A 34 33.83 -41.02 15.05
N LEU A 35 32.56 -41.33 15.04
CA LEU A 35 32.12 -42.65 14.59
C LEU A 35 30.86 -42.59 13.74
N ALA A 36 30.94 -43.36 12.71
CA ALA A 36 30.31 -43.46 11.42
C ALA A 36 28.80 -43.77 11.36
N SER A 37 28.26 -43.30 10.23
CA SER A 37 27.30 -43.91 9.28
C SER A 37 25.83 -43.99 9.69
N THR A 38 25.00 -43.32 8.95
CA THR A 38 24.23 -43.90 7.82
C THR A 38 23.52 -42.82 6.98
N ALA A 39 23.67 -43.01 5.68
CA ALA A 39 22.75 -42.67 4.59
C ALA A 39 22.24 -41.24 4.40
N GLY A 40 22.85 -40.44 3.56
CA GLY A 40 22.37 -40.08 2.25
C GLY A 40 21.28 -39.04 2.15
N VAL A 41 21.60 -37.77 2.43
CA VAL A 41 20.99 -36.64 1.68
C VAL A 41 22.14 -35.70 1.29
N ALA A 42 22.36 -35.53 0.00
CA ALA A 42 23.38 -34.67 -0.55
C ALA A 42 23.09 -33.18 -0.19
N PRO A 43 24.12 -32.41 0.19
CA PRO A 43 23.93 -30.96 0.38
C PRO A 43 23.65 -30.30 -0.97
N ALA A 44 22.66 -29.41 -1.00
CA ALA A 44 22.38 -28.55 -2.13
C ALA A 44 23.65 -27.77 -2.52
N GLN A 45 24.20 -28.06 -3.68
CA GLN A 45 25.33 -27.32 -4.24
C GLN A 45 24.89 -25.91 -4.53
N ALA A 46 25.57 -24.94 -3.96
CA ALA A 46 25.44 -23.53 -4.32
C ALA A 46 25.72 -23.38 -5.82
N LEU A 47 24.72 -22.98 -6.59
CA LEU A 47 24.85 -22.69 -8.02
C LEU A 47 25.75 -21.46 -8.20
N SER A 48 26.95 -21.66 -8.72
CA SER A 48 27.84 -20.58 -9.16
C SER A 48 27.31 -19.98 -10.46
N LEU A 49 26.87 -18.72 -10.41
CA LEU A 49 26.32 -17.95 -11.55
C LEU A 49 27.38 -17.40 -12.52
N ALA A 50 28.64 -17.80 -12.40
CA ALA A 50 29.70 -17.36 -13.30
C ALA A 50 29.68 -18.15 -14.62
N GLY A 51 29.13 -17.53 -15.67
CA GLY A 51 29.23 -18.06 -17.04
C GLY A 51 27.92 -18.28 -17.80
N TRP A 52 26.78 -17.84 -17.27
CA TRP A 52 25.49 -17.99 -17.94
C TRP A 52 25.10 -16.70 -18.68
N ASP A 53 24.67 -16.84 -19.94
CA ASP A 53 24.00 -15.76 -20.66
C ASP A 53 22.63 -15.50 -20.01
N LEU A 54 22.29 -14.22 -19.82
CA LEU A 54 21.06 -13.77 -19.16
C LEU A 54 19.78 -14.23 -19.87
N SER A 55 19.84 -14.45 -21.19
CA SER A 55 18.72 -14.99 -21.96
C SER A 55 18.46 -16.45 -21.61
N THR A 56 19.51 -17.23 -21.37
CA THR A 56 19.43 -18.64 -20.95
C THR A 56 18.93 -18.76 -19.51
N LEU A 57 19.32 -17.83 -18.63
CA LEU A 57 18.82 -17.78 -17.25
C LEU A 57 17.33 -17.37 -17.22
N ALA A 58 16.94 -16.39 -18.01
CA ALA A 58 15.55 -15.97 -18.12
C ALA A 58 14.67 -17.09 -18.68
N GLN A 59 15.16 -17.83 -19.68
CA GLN A 59 14.45 -18.99 -20.23
C GLN A 59 14.36 -20.14 -19.20
N ALA A 60 15.42 -20.43 -18.49
CA ALA A 60 15.44 -21.43 -17.44
C ALA A 60 14.49 -21.09 -16.28
N MET A 61 14.37 -19.79 -15.92
CA MET A 61 13.41 -19.32 -14.92
C MET A 61 11.97 -19.43 -15.43
N MET A 62 11.72 -19.18 -16.72
CA MET A 62 10.40 -19.39 -17.34
C MET A 62 10.00 -20.85 -17.40
N ASP A 63 10.96 -21.75 -17.64
CA ASP A 63 10.72 -23.19 -17.69
C ASP A 63 10.45 -23.79 -16.29
N VAL A 64 11.10 -23.28 -15.24
CA VAL A 64 10.81 -23.65 -13.83
C VAL A 64 9.41 -23.17 -13.41
N VAL A 65 8.94 -22.03 -13.92
CA VAL A 65 7.57 -21.56 -13.65
C VAL A 65 6.54 -22.42 -14.38
N ARG A 66 6.91 -23.02 -15.52
CA ARG A 66 6.03 -23.93 -16.28
C ARG A 66 6.04 -25.37 -15.76
N ASP A 67 7.14 -25.83 -15.21
CA ASP A 67 7.28 -27.17 -14.62
C ASP A 67 8.24 -27.14 -13.42
N PRO A 68 7.75 -27.15 -12.18
CA PRO A 68 8.58 -27.13 -10.97
C PRO A 68 9.53 -28.32 -10.82
N ASN A 69 9.39 -29.37 -11.63
CA ASN A 69 10.23 -30.56 -11.60
C ASN A 69 11.26 -30.62 -12.75
N ALA A 70 11.38 -29.60 -13.59
CA ALA A 70 12.33 -29.56 -14.68
C ALA A 70 13.78 -29.45 -14.16
N GLN A 71 14.63 -30.41 -14.47
CA GLN A 71 16.06 -30.37 -14.17
C GLN A 71 16.79 -29.54 -15.24
N VAL A 72 17.34 -28.38 -14.84
CA VAL A 72 18.04 -27.46 -15.74
C VAL A 72 19.55 -27.60 -15.62
N PHE A 73 20.17 -28.43 -16.43
CA PHE A 73 21.63 -28.43 -16.67
C PHE A 73 21.95 -28.65 -18.15
N PRO A 74 22.42 -27.62 -18.90
CA PRO A 74 23.14 -27.84 -20.15
C PRO A 74 24.63 -27.99 -19.93
N ALA A 75 25.23 -28.93 -20.66
CA ALA A 75 26.65 -29.31 -20.59
C ALA A 75 27.58 -28.13 -21.01
N ALA A 76 28.66 -27.93 -20.24
CA ALA A 76 29.70 -26.96 -20.52
C ALA A 76 30.49 -27.33 -21.79
N LYS A 77 30.59 -26.41 -22.74
CA LYS A 77 31.57 -26.47 -23.85
C LYS A 77 32.85 -25.73 -23.46
N ALA A 78 33.97 -26.49 -23.51
CA ALA A 78 35.29 -25.97 -23.26
C ALA A 78 35.85 -25.16 -24.45
N GLY A 79 36.60 -24.11 -24.13
CA GLY A 79 37.69 -23.54 -24.94
C GLY A 79 37.33 -22.27 -25.68
N VAL A 80 37.86 -21.14 -25.20
CA VAL A 80 38.67 -20.15 -25.93
C VAL A 80 39.24 -19.16 -24.90
N THR A 81 40.57 -19.06 -24.84
CA THR A 81 41.36 -18.04 -24.12
C THR A 81 41.47 -16.76 -24.96
N PRO A 82 41.31 -15.57 -24.39
CA PRO A 82 41.78 -14.34 -25.04
C PRO A 82 43.09 -13.82 -24.43
N THR A 83 44.03 -13.61 -25.31
CA THR A 83 45.33 -12.93 -25.10
C THR A 83 45.13 -11.45 -24.82
N LEU A 84 45.83 -10.97 -23.80
CA LEU A 84 46.02 -9.55 -23.50
C LEU A 84 47.21 -8.99 -24.35
N SER A 85 47.05 -7.79 -24.86
CA SER A 85 48.18 -6.93 -25.26
C SER A 85 47.90 -5.47 -24.86
N PRO A 86 48.94 -4.74 -24.38
CA PRO A 86 48.77 -3.42 -23.80
C PRO A 86 49.10 -2.30 -24.81
N SER A 87 48.49 -1.15 -24.71
CA SER A 87 48.99 0.08 -25.31
C SER A 87 48.88 1.27 -24.36
N SER A 88 49.98 1.87 -24.25
CA SER A 88 50.52 2.99 -23.51
C SER A 88 49.92 4.37 -23.83
N GLY A 89 49.98 5.24 -22.83
CA GLY A 89 50.47 6.64 -22.96
C GLY A 89 49.37 7.70 -22.92
N SER A 90 49.31 8.53 -21.97
CA SER A 90 50.00 9.80 -21.68
C SER A 90 49.08 10.77 -20.91
N GLU A 91 49.56 11.18 -19.77
CA GLU A 91 49.16 12.44 -19.09
C GLU A 91 49.63 13.67 -19.91
N PRO A 92 49.06 14.86 -19.67
CA PRO A 92 49.84 15.91 -19.00
C PRO A 92 49.05 16.75 -17.97
N ALA A 93 49.66 16.95 -16.79
CA ALA A 93 50.27 18.15 -16.21
C ALA A 93 49.36 19.37 -15.88
N ILE A 94 49.35 19.62 -14.62
CA ILE A 94 49.12 20.74 -13.71
C ILE A 94 49.45 22.13 -14.28
N VAL A 95 48.56 23.13 -14.01
CA VAL A 95 48.98 24.52 -13.72
C VAL A 95 48.12 25.09 -12.61
N ALA A 96 48.78 25.57 -11.54
CA ALA A 96 48.22 26.30 -10.42
C ALA A 96 48.10 27.80 -10.73
N GLY A 97 47.17 28.46 -10.04
CA GLY A 97 47.06 29.91 -10.03
C GLY A 97 45.97 30.44 -9.12
N THR A 98 46.30 30.73 -7.87
CA THR A 98 45.60 31.69 -7.02
C THR A 98 46.10 33.11 -7.30
N PRO A 99 45.30 34.19 -7.09
CA PRO A 99 45.32 34.86 -5.81
C PRO A 99 43.95 35.42 -5.32
N GLY A 100 43.88 35.58 -3.99
CA GLY A 100 42.82 36.08 -3.20
C GLY A 100 42.57 37.60 -3.28
N VAL A 101 41.43 37.97 -2.73
CA VAL A 101 41.12 39.27 -2.09
C VAL A 101 40.04 39.03 -1.02
N SER A 102 40.31 39.49 0.19
CA SER A 102 39.38 39.63 1.34
C SER A 102 38.87 41.08 1.43
N PRO A 103 38.10 41.49 2.45
CA PRO A 103 36.67 41.58 2.47
C PRO A 103 36.17 43.04 2.60
N SER A 104 34.91 43.32 2.31
CA SER A 104 34.34 44.61 2.73
C SER A 104 32.81 44.57 2.90
N ALA A 105 32.43 45.06 4.12
CA ALA A 105 31.25 45.85 4.45
C ALA A 105 29.86 45.24 4.47
N ALA A 106 29.29 45.22 5.63
CA ALA A 106 27.86 45.12 5.93
C ALA A 106 27.10 46.39 5.47
N PRO A 107 25.86 46.30 5.14
CA PRO A 107 24.95 47.43 5.20
C PRO A 107 23.89 47.33 6.30
N ALA A 108 23.46 48.50 6.69
CA ALA A 108 22.66 48.96 7.76
C ALA A 108 21.27 48.33 7.97
N LYS A 109 20.84 48.44 9.20
CA LYS A 109 19.49 48.23 9.71
C LYS A 109 18.51 49.17 9.02
N SER A 110 17.37 48.65 8.59
CA SER A 110 16.18 49.45 8.30
C SER A 110 15.07 49.04 9.26
N ASP A 111 14.60 50.03 10.03
CA ASP A 111 13.47 49.97 10.96
C ASP A 111 12.16 49.67 10.22
N VAL A 112 11.40 48.72 10.70
CA VAL A 112 10.00 48.52 10.33
C VAL A 112 9.16 48.63 11.60
N PRO A 113 8.14 49.49 11.63
CA PRO A 113 7.35 49.67 12.86
C PRO A 113 6.39 48.53 13.08
N THR A 114 6.44 48.01 14.31
CA THR A 114 5.52 47.00 14.84
C THR A 114 4.17 47.66 15.15
N GLN A 115 3.14 47.39 14.39
CA GLN A 115 1.76 47.62 14.80
C GLN A 115 1.12 46.28 15.17
N VAL A 116 0.76 46.16 16.44
CA VAL A 116 -0.06 45.07 16.98
C VAL A 116 -1.52 45.46 16.83
N PRO A 117 -2.39 44.66 16.20
CA PRO A 117 -3.83 44.96 16.22
C PRO A 117 -4.42 44.54 17.57
N SER A 118 -5.15 45.47 18.18
CA SER A 118 -5.94 45.29 19.40
C SER A 118 -7.11 44.33 19.20
N VAL A 119 -7.29 43.44 20.17
CA VAL A 119 -8.38 42.47 20.29
C VAL A 119 -9.67 43.22 20.63
N PRO A 120 -10.83 42.95 19.95
CA PRO A 120 -12.11 43.49 20.35
C PRO A 120 -12.69 42.77 21.57
N ALA A 121 -13.41 43.54 22.40
CA ALA A 121 -14.00 43.13 23.65
C ALA A 121 -15.10 42.08 23.53
N THR A 122 -15.20 41.26 24.58
CA THR A 122 -16.16 40.21 24.87
C THR A 122 -17.63 40.66 24.71
N PRO A 123 -18.51 39.89 24.06
CA PRO A 123 -19.96 40.14 24.14
C PRO A 123 -20.55 39.55 25.42
N ALA A 124 -21.59 40.25 25.89
CA ALA A 124 -22.35 40.06 27.13
C ALA A 124 -23.07 38.70 27.19
N ALA A 125 -23.28 38.22 28.43
CA ALA A 125 -23.97 36.99 28.76
C ALA A 125 -25.44 36.94 28.26
N PRO A 126 -25.96 35.75 27.89
CA PRO A 126 -27.35 35.59 27.53
C PRO A 126 -28.28 35.49 28.77
N PRO A 127 -29.57 35.82 28.61
CA PRO A 127 -30.53 35.82 29.71
C PRO A 127 -30.94 34.41 30.15
N SER A 128 -31.36 34.30 31.42
CA SER A 128 -31.74 33.13 32.17
C SER A 128 -32.87 32.27 31.55
N ALA A 129 -32.71 30.97 31.66
CA ALA A 129 -33.65 29.92 31.24
C ALA A 129 -35.03 30.02 31.87
N GLY A 130 -36.05 30.01 31.03
CA GLY A 130 -37.42 29.63 31.41
C GLY A 130 -37.61 28.11 31.25
N ALA A 131 -38.31 27.50 32.19
CA ALA A 131 -38.59 26.09 32.28
C ALA A 131 -39.26 25.52 31.00
N ILE A 132 -38.72 24.42 30.51
CA ILE A 132 -39.40 23.57 29.52
C ILE A 132 -39.72 22.23 30.19
N ASP A 133 -41.01 21.86 30.10
CA ASP A 133 -41.61 20.65 30.67
C ASP A 133 -40.93 19.36 30.19
N ALA A 134 -40.90 18.41 31.13
CA ALA A 134 -40.41 17.05 30.92
C ALA A 134 -41.28 16.28 29.91
N LEU A 135 -40.76 16.03 28.73
CA LEU A 135 -41.24 14.95 27.86
C LEU A 135 -40.49 13.67 28.23
N ALA A 136 -41.25 12.68 28.68
CA ALA A 136 -40.76 11.35 29.01
C ALA A 136 -40.14 10.68 27.76
N LEU A 137 -38.86 10.37 27.83
CA LEU A 137 -38.17 9.51 26.87
C LEU A 137 -38.52 8.05 27.20
N ALA A 138 -39.27 7.41 26.32
CA ALA A 138 -39.47 5.97 26.34
C ALA A 138 -38.15 5.25 26.03
N GLU A 139 -37.81 4.24 26.84
CA GLU A 139 -36.67 3.36 26.60
C GLU A 139 -36.86 2.59 25.28
N PRO A 140 -35.83 2.46 24.42
CA PRO A 140 -35.93 1.63 23.22
C PRO A 140 -35.87 0.15 23.61
N SER A 141 -36.92 -0.59 23.23
CA SER A 141 -37.03 -2.04 23.39
C SER A 141 -35.96 -2.79 22.61
N ALA A 142 -35.49 -3.92 23.17
CA ALA A 142 -34.39 -4.77 22.69
C ALA A 142 -34.66 -5.54 21.37
N ASP A 143 -35.61 -5.13 20.55
CA ASP A 143 -36.07 -5.88 19.37
C ASP A 143 -35.54 -5.35 18.01
N PHE A 144 -34.56 -4.45 18.00
CA PHE A 144 -34.09 -3.84 16.76
C PHE A 144 -33.01 -4.66 16.01
N PHE A 145 -32.63 -5.85 16.47
CA PHE A 145 -31.62 -6.72 15.83
C PHE A 145 -32.18 -8.12 15.50
N ARG A 146 -33.30 -8.19 14.76
CA ARG A 146 -33.70 -9.43 14.09
C ARG A 146 -33.87 -9.16 12.60
N ILE A 147 -32.81 -9.51 11.82
CA ILE A 147 -32.92 -9.67 10.38
C ILE A 147 -33.57 -11.02 10.11
N PRO A 148 -34.67 -11.12 9.34
CA PRO A 148 -35.24 -12.40 8.97
C PRO A 148 -34.33 -13.14 7.99
N LEU A 149 -33.89 -14.33 8.36
CA LEU A 149 -33.30 -15.30 7.44
C LEU A 149 -34.42 -15.80 6.49
N LEU A 150 -34.37 -15.34 5.24
CA LEU A 150 -35.14 -15.95 4.16
C LEU A 150 -34.33 -17.11 3.58
N GLY A 151 -35.01 -18.28 3.56
CA GLY A 151 -34.45 -19.57 3.23
C GLY A 151 -34.07 -19.73 1.76
N GLY A 152 -33.14 -20.57 1.59
CA GLY A 152 -32.65 -21.48 0.59
C GLY A 152 -33.00 -21.31 -0.88
N ALA A 153 -31.96 -21.10 -1.69
CA ALA A 153 -31.79 -21.73 -3.00
C ALA A 153 -30.29 -21.96 -3.23
N ALA A 154 -29.95 -23.16 -3.68
CA ALA A 154 -28.58 -23.62 -3.91
C ALA A 154 -27.86 -22.78 -4.99
N PRO A 155 -26.55 -22.54 -4.86
CA PRO A 155 -25.79 -21.78 -5.85
C PRO A 155 -25.43 -22.66 -7.04
N VAL A 156 -25.69 -22.15 -8.24
CA VAL A 156 -25.09 -22.63 -9.48
C VAL A 156 -23.68 -22.09 -9.54
N ALA A 157 -22.70 -22.97 -9.44
CA ALA A 157 -21.29 -22.65 -9.55
C ALA A 157 -20.93 -22.23 -10.97
N THR A 158 -20.42 -21.02 -11.12
CA THR A 158 -19.63 -20.61 -12.29
C THR A 158 -18.27 -20.17 -11.78
N SER A 159 -17.32 -21.06 -11.87
CA SER A 159 -15.94 -20.88 -11.43
C SER A 159 -15.13 -20.09 -12.46
N TYR A 160 -14.64 -18.95 -12.06
CA TYR A 160 -13.46 -18.31 -12.61
C TYR A 160 -12.44 -18.13 -11.49
N PHE A 161 -11.31 -18.77 -11.66
CA PHE A 161 -10.15 -18.97 -10.76
C PHE A 161 -10.18 -20.26 -9.98
N LEU A 162 -9.28 -21.16 -10.39
CA LEU A 162 -8.97 -22.43 -9.75
C LEU A 162 -8.47 -22.18 -8.31
N VAL A 163 -9.28 -22.54 -7.34
CA VAL A 163 -8.82 -22.87 -5.99
C VAL A 163 -8.77 -24.37 -5.90
N GLN A 164 -7.57 -24.92 -5.96
CA GLN A 164 -7.32 -26.33 -5.72
C GLN A 164 -7.29 -26.55 -4.21
N THR A 165 -8.40 -27.00 -3.63
CA THR A 165 -8.45 -27.57 -2.28
C THR A 165 -8.56 -29.08 -2.42
N GLY A 166 -7.45 -29.78 -2.21
CA GLY A 166 -7.43 -31.24 -2.17
C GLY A 166 -6.00 -31.77 -2.14
N ALA A 167 -5.69 -32.57 -1.12
CA ALA A 167 -4.44 -33.29 -1.03
C ALA A 167 -4.27 -34.23 -2.24
N PRO A 168 -3.05 -34.46 -2.76
CA PRO A 168 -2.83 -35.27 -3.93
C PRO A 168 -3.08 -36.75 -3.63
N ASN A 169 -3.93 -37.37 -4.45
CA ASN A 169 -4.07 -38.82 -4.53
C ASN A 169 -3.11 -39.33 -5.62
N PRO A 170 -2.21 -40.30 -5.36
CA PRO A 170 -1.08 -40.60 -6.23
C PRO A 170 -1.40 -41.52 -7.44
N ASP A 171 -2.66 -41.91 -7.70
CA ASP A 171 -2.99 -42.93 -8.70
C ASP A 171 -4.03 -42.52 -9.76
N SER A 172 -3.87 -41.34 -10.40
CA SER A 172 -4.66 -41.04 -11.61
C SER A 172 -3.88 -40.17 -12.59
N PRO A 173 -3.75 -40.60 -13.86
CA PRO A 173 -3.13 -39.77 -14.89
C PRO A 173 -4.09 -38.64 -15.29
N SER A 174 -3.66 -37.38 -15.14
CA SER A 174 -4.39 -36.19 -15.53
C SER A 174 -4.13 -35.86 -17.00
N ASP A 175 -5.14 -36.04 -17.82
CA ASP A 175 -5.21 -35.46 -19.16
C ASP A 175 -5.36 -33.94 -19.08
N ILE A 176 -4.31 -33.22 -19.47
CA ILE A 176 -4.35 -31.75 -19.68
C ILE A 176 -4.69 -31.53 -21.14
N SER A 177 -5.95 -31.27 -21.45
CA SER A 177 -6.34 -30.75 -22.74
C SER A 177 -6.11 -29.23 -22.79
N LEU A 178 -5.26 -28.80 -23.73
CA LEU A 178 -5.05 -27.41 -24.11
C LEU A 178 -6.37 -26.83 -24.62
N VAL A 179 -6.90 -25.83 -23.90
CA VAL A 179 -8.03 -25.03 -24.40
C VAL A 179 -7.46 -24.01 -25.37
N GLU A 180 -7.75 -24.21 -26.67
CA GLU A 180 -7.49 -23.22 -27.72
C GLU A 180 -8.19 -21.91 -27.39
N THR A 181 -7.40 -20.82 -27.38
CA THR A 181 -7.93 -19.45 -27.31
C THR A 181 -8.72 -19.15 -28.56
N LYS A 182 -10.05 -19.15 -28.45
CA LYS A 182 -10.91 -18.63 -29.52
C LYS A 182 -10.64 -17.14 -29.68
N GLU A 183 -10.34 -16.74 -30.93
CA GLU A 183 -10.27 -15.35 -31.34
C GLU A 183 -11.50 -14.58 -30.86
N VAL A 184 -11.26 -13.46 -30.19
CA VAL A 184 -12.30 -12.53 -29.75
C VAL A 184 -12.83 -11.83 -31.00
N THR A 185 -13.99 -12.27 -31.48
CA THR A 185 -14.75 -11.57 -32.53
C THR A 185 -15.13 -10.18 -32.04
N PRO A 186 -14.99 -9.12 -32.85
CA PRO A 186 -15.39 -7.77 -32.48
C PRO A 186 -16.88 -7.71 -32.21
N VAL A 187 -17.26 -7.32 -30.99
CA VAL A 187 -18.65 -7.17 -30.56
C VAL A 187 -19.30 -6.02 -31.33
N SER A 188 -20.36 -6.30 -32.03
CA SER A 188 -21.21 -5.34 -32.76
C SER A 188 -21.83 -4.28 -31.86
N PRO A 189 -22.07 -3.05 -32.34
CA PRO A 189 -22.59 -1.93 -31.55
C PRO A 189 -24.12 -2.01 -31.41
N ALA A 190 -24.60 -2.69 -30.37
CA ALA A 190 -25.98 -2.65 -29.94
C ALA A 190 -26.08 -2.76 -28.41
N LEU A 191 -25.53 -1.78 -27.70
CA LEU A 191 -25.60 -1.67 -26.24
C LEU A 191 -26.26 -0.36 -25.83
N ASN A 192 -27.58 -0.24 -26.13
CA ASN A 192 -28.50 0.69 -25.46
C ASN A 192 -29.31 -0.04 -24.37
N LYS A 193 -28.72 -1.00 -23.66
CA LYS A 193 -29.31 -1.57 -22.44
C LYS A 193 -28.45 -1.21 -21.24
N PRO A 194 -29.08 -0.76 -20.12
CA PRO A 194 -28.35 -0.54 -18.90
C PRO A 194 -27.57 -1.81 -18.52
N LEU A 195 -26.30 -1.67 -18.20
CA LEU A 195 -25.45 -2.74 -17.70
C LEU A 195 -26.11 -3.30 -16.44
N ARG A 196 -26.85 -4.39 -16.57
CA ARG A 196 -27.43 -5.15 -15.47
C ARG A 196 -26.72 -6.48 -15.41
N GLN A 197 -25.61 -6.55 -14.68
CA GLN A 197 -25.17 -7.85 -14.22
C GLN A 197 -26.25 -8.45 -13.31
N ALA A 198 -26.58 -9.72 -13.51
CA ALA A 198 -27.57 -10.40 -12.68
C ALA A 198 -27.13 -10.31 -11.20
N GLY A 199 -27.85 -9.49 -10.43
CA GLY A 199 -27.64 -9.35 -8.99
C GLY A 199 -26.80 -8.16 -8.50
N PHE A 200 -26.34 -7.22 -9.37
CA PHE A 200 -25.70 -5.97 -8.95
C PHE A 200 -26.53 -4.76 -9.40
N ASP A 201 -26.93 -3.91 -8.44
CA ASP A 201 -27.68 -2.66 -8.71
C ASP A 201 -26.83 -1.44 -8.31
N PRO A 202 -26.13 -0.78 -9.27
CA PRO A 202 -25.30 0.38 -8.96
C PRO A 202 -26.10 1.58 -8.46
N TYR A 203 -27.40 1.68 -8.79
CA TYR A 203 -28.26 2.75 -8.30
C TYR A 203 -28.63 2.52 -6.81
N ALA A 204 -28.77 1.27 -6.38
CA ALA A 204 -28.91 0.95 -4.96
C ALA A 204 -27.65 1.34 -4.20
N VAL A 205 -26.49 0.91 -4.70
CA VAL A 205 -25.17 1.28 -4.12
C VAL A 205 -25.03 2.81 -4.04
N ARG A 206 -25.34 3.53 -5.13
CA ARG A 206 -25.22 5.00 -5.18
C ARG A 206 -26.03 5.69 -4.08
N ARG A 207 -27.22 5.18 -3.73
CA ARG A 207 -28.07 5.76 -2.69
C ARG A 207 -27.46 5.71 -1.29
N GLU A 208 -26.50 4.81 -1.07
CA GLU A 208 -25.81 4.71 0.21
C GLU A 208 -24.76 5.83 0.43
N PHE A 209 -24.46 6.62 -0.61
CA PHE A 209 -23.46 7.68 -0.59
C PHE A 209 -24.13 9.06 -0.60
N PRO A 210 -24.34 9.70 0.56
CA PRO A 210 -25.11 10.96 0.66
C PRO A 210 -24.53 12.10 -0.17
N ILE A 211 -23.20 12.21 -0.25
CA ILE A 211 -22.50 13.25 -1.01
C ILE A 211 -22.82 13.20 -2.52
N LEU A 212 -23.19 12.04 -3.07
CA LEU A 212 -23.52 11.92 -4.50
C LEU A 212 -24.87 12.57 -4.86
N ASN A 213 -25.61 13.04 -3.86
CA ASN A 213 -26.82 13.86 -4.05
C ASN A 213 -26.52 15.36 -4.13
N GLU A 214 -25.28 15.79 -3.87
CA GLU A 214 -24.86 17.18 -3.94
C GLU A 214 -24.97 17.74 -5.36
N ARG A 215 -25.11 19.06 -5.42
CA ARG A 215 -25.03 19.83 -6.67
C ARG A 215 -23.79 20.70 -6.65
N VAL A 216 -23.00 20.60 -7.70
CA VAL A 216 -21.82 21.43 -7.92
C VAL A 216 -22.10 22.36 -9.11
N ASN A 217 -21.89 23.66 -8.96
CA ASN A 217 -22.19 24.67 -9.98
C ASN A 217 -23.64 24.61 -10.51
N GLY A 218 -24.61 24.25 -9.63
CA GLY A 218 -26.02 24.07 -9.97
C GLY A 218 -26.34 22.77 -10.74
N ARG A 219 -25.36 21.93 -11.01
CA ARG A 219 -25.47 20.67 -11.73
C ARG A 219 -25.40 19.47 -10.78
N ARG A 220 -25.97 18.33 -11.16
CA ARG A 220 -25.78 17.07 -10.42
C ARG A 220 -24.29 16.71 -10.40
N LEU A 221 -23.78 16.32 -9.23
CA LEU A 221 -22.40 15.85 -9.09
C LEU A 221 -22.18 14.54 -9.86
N VAL A 222 -21.20 14.55 -10.75
CA VAL A 222 -20.63 13.37 -11.42
C VAL A 222 -19.22 13.16 -10.87
N TRP A 223 -19.08 12.21 -9.92
CA TRP A 223 -17.81 11.97 -9.23
C TRP A 223 -16.99 10.91 -9.96
N LEU A 224 -15.93 11.32 -10.66
CA LEU A 224 -15.01 10.48 -11.42
C LEU A 224 -13.54 10.67 -10.99
N ASP A 225 -13.29 11.08 -9.74
CA ASP A 225 -11.93 11.19 -9.16
C ASP A 225 -11.69 10.17 -8.04
N ASN A 226 -12.18 8.93 -8.22
CA ASN A 226 -12.11 7.85 -7.23
C ASN A 226 -10.68 7.38 -6.95
N ALA A 227 -9.79 7.40 -7.94
CA ALA A 227 -8.38 7.05 -7.77
C ALA A 227 -7.60 8.07 -6.88
N ALA A 228 -8.15 9.27 -6.66
CA ALA A 228 -7.65 10.21 -5.65
C ALA A 228 -8.21 9.90 -4.28
N THR A 229 -9.53 9.77 -4.16
CA THR A 229 -10.27 9.37 -2.95
C THR A 229 -11.66 8.87 -3.33
N THR A 230 -12.12 7.79 -2.73
CA THR A 230 -13.51 7.34 -2.88
C THR A 230 -14.42 8.12 -1.94
N GLN A 231 -15.72 8.16 -2.22
CA GLN A 231 -16.72 8.67 -1.29
C GLN A 231 -17.02 7.65 -0.18
N LYS A 232 -17.75 8.05 0.86
CA LYS A 232 -18.01 7.23 2.05
C LYS A 232 -19.49 6.86 2.09
N PRO A 233 -19.82 5.55 2.26
CA PRO A 233 -21.20 5.15 2.46
C PRO A 233 -21.70 5.60 3.84
N GLN A 234 -23.00 5.79 3.98
CA GLN A 234 -23.62 6.26 5.22
C GLN A 234 -23.25 5.36 6.41
N THR A 235 -23.17 4.06 6.22
CA THR A 235 -22.79 3.09 7.27
C THR A 235 -21.42 3.37 7.88
N VAL A 236 -20.46 3.84 7.08
CA VAL A 236 -19.11 4.22 7.57
C VAL A 236 -19.19 5.53 8.35
N ILE A 237 -19.94 6.51 7.84
CA ILE A 237 -20.17 7.79 8.53
C ILE A 237 -20.81 7.55 9.89
N ASP A 238 -21.87 6.73 9.92
CA ASP A 238 -22.60 6.39 11.14
C ASP A 238 -21.72 5.62 12.14
N ARG A 239 -20.87 4.68 11.65
CA ARG A 239 -19.99 3.91 12.53
C ARG A 239 -18.94 4.78 13.22
N VAL A 240 -18.34 5.74 12.51
CA VAL A 240 -17.41 6.71 13.10
C VAL A 240 -18.13 7.62 14.11
N SER A 241 -19.31 8.09 13.76
CA SER A 241 -20.14 8.92 14.64
C SER A 241 -20.53 8.16 15.92
N TYR A 242 -20.94 6.90 15.80
CA TYR A 242 -21.27 6.03 16.93
C TYR A 242 -20.07 5.79 17.84
N PHE A 243 -18.87 5.58 17.27
CA PHE A 243 -17.66 5.43 18.07
C PHE A 243 -17.42 6.63 18.97
N TYR A 244 -17.48 7.84 18.42
CA TYR A 244 -17.29 9.05 19.22
C TYR A 244 -18.38 9.26 20.27
N ALA A 245 -19.62 8.93 19.96
CA ALA A 245 -20.75 9.11 20.88
C ALA A 245 -20.76 8.09 22.02
N HIS A 246 -20.26 6.84 21.82
CA HIS A 246 -20.53 5.74 22.74
C HIS A 246 -19.32 4.89 23.15
N GLU A 247 -18.20 4.95 22.41
CA GLU A 247 -17.05 4.06 22.61
C GLU A 247 -15.72 4.81 22.79
N ASN A 248 -15.69 6.13 22.58
CA ASN A 248 -14.47 6.92 22.53
C ASN A 248 -13.68 6.85 23.83
N SER A 249 -12.48 6.31 23.75
CA SER A 249 -11.45 6.29 24.77
C SER A 249 -10.09 5.98 24.15
N ASN A 250 -9.00 6.13 24.92
CA ASN A 250 -7.72 5.58 24.51
C ASN A 250 -7.74 4.03 24.58
N VAL A 251 -6.97 3.38 23.72
CA VAL A 251 -6.82 1.91 23.67
C VAL A 251 -5.95 1.44 24.84
N HIS A 252 -6.58 1.21 25.96
CA HIS A 252 -5.95 0.72 27.20
C HIS A 252 -6.95 -0.12 28.00
N ARG A 253 -7.22 -1.34 27.52
CA ARG A 253 -8.31 -2.23 27.98
C ARG A 253 -8.43 -2.33 29.51
N ALA A 254 -7.32 -2.32 30.22
CA ALA A 254 -7.31 -2.51 31.66
C ALA A 254 -7.75 -1.28 32.47
N ALA A 255 -7.86 -0.10 31.88
CA ALA A 255 -8.09 1.14 32.62
C ALA A 255 -9.53 1.28 33.11
N HIS A 256 -10.52 1.10 32.26
CA HIS A 256 -11.97 1.20 32.54
C HIS A 256 -12.82 0.70 31.36
N THR A 257 -14.13 0.60 31.57
CA THR A 257 -15.06 0.02 30.59
C THR A 257 -15.00 0.67 29.20
N LEU A 258 -14.94 2.00 29.11
CA LEU A 258 -14.84 2.68 27.80
C LEU A 258 -13.50 2.38 27.12
N ALA A 259 -12.40 2.29 27.87
CA ALA A 259 -11.12 1.89 27.29
C ALA A 259 -11.15 0.44 26.76
N ALA A 260 -11.88 -0.45 27.43
CA ALA A 260 -12.10 -1.80 26.92
C ALA A 260 -12.91 -1.78 25.63
N ARG A 261 -14.02 -1.00 25.56
CA ARG A 261 -14.83 -0.86 24.32
C ARG A 261 -14.01 -0.31 23.16
N ALA A 262 -13.25 0.76 23.38
CA ALA A 262 -12.39 1.35 22.36
C ALA A 262 -11.33 0.35 21.87
N THR A 263 -10.73 -0.41 22.79
CA THR A 263 -9.74 -1.46 22.44
C THR A 263 -10.39 -2.56 21.62
N ASP A 264 -11.59 -3.02 22.01
CA ASP A 264 -12.32 -4.06 21.27
C ASP A 264 -12.68 -3.59 19.85
N ALA A 265 -13.18 -2.36 19.72
CA ALA A 265 -13.51 -1.79 18.42
C ALA A 265 -12.27 -1.66 17.50
N TYR A 266 -11.14 -1.23 18.06
CA TYR A 266 -9.87 -1.08 17.34
C TYR A 266 -9.30 -2.42 16.89
N GLU A 267 -9.24 -3.41 17.78
CA GLU A 267 -8.71 -4.74 17.46
C GLU A 267 -9.65 -5.54 16.55
N ASN A 268 -10.97 -5.36 16.65
CA ASN A 268 -11.93 -5.91 15.70
C ASN A 268 -11.72 -5.33 14.29
N ALA A 269 -11.45 -4.03 14.18
CA ALA A 269 -11.09 -3.42 12.89
C ALA A 269 -9.80 -4.02 12.31
N ARG A 270 -8.78 -4.26 13.16
CA ARG A 270 -7.55 -4.94 12.75
C ARG A 270 -7.82 -6.36 12.25
N ALA A 271 -8.65 -7.11 12.94
CA ALA A 271 -9.07 -8.46 12.52
C ALA A 271 -9.84 -8.44 11.20
N THR A 272 -10.68 -7.42 10.98
CA THR A 272 -11.37 -7.22 9.69
C THR A 272 -10.37 -6.95 8.57
N VAL A 273 -9.36 -6.08 8.77
CA VAL A 273 -8.30 -5.85 7.77
C VAL A 273 -7.56 -7.14 7.46
N ALA A 274 -7.18 -7.92 8.47
CA ALA A 274 -6.48 -9.18 8.26
C ALA A 274 -7.32 -10.18 7.44
N ARG A 275 -8.59 -10.34 7.78
CA ARG A 275 -9.53 -11.19 7.03
C ARG A 275 -9.68 -10.70 5.58
N PHE A 276 -9.89 -9.42 5.37
CA PHE A 276 -10.09 -8.82 4.06
C PHE A 276 -8.88 -9.03 3.14
N LEU A 277 -7.66 -8.93 3.65
CA LEU A 277 -6.42 -9.17 2.91
C LEU A 277 -6.05 -10.66 2.81
N GLY A 278 -6.76 -11.56 3.49
CA GLY A 278 -6.38 -12.97 3.59
C GLY A 278 -5.09 -13.21 4.38
N ALA A 279 -4.73 -12.31 5.31
CA ALA A 279 -3.60 -12.47 6.22
C ALA A 279 -3.84 -13.63 7.20
N SER A 280 -2.77 -14.18 7.76
CA SER A 280 -2.83 -15.31 8.68
C SER A 280 -3.32 -14.90 10.07
N SER A 281 -3.04 -13.67 10.47
CA SER A 281 -3.32 -13.15 11.80
C SER A 281 -3.54 -11.64 11.78
N ALA A 282 -4.33 -11.12 12.70
CA ALA A 282 -4.40 -9.68 12.95
C ALA A 282 -3.05 -9.09 13.41
N ARG A 283 -2.14 -9.90 13.93
CA ARG A 283 -0.79 -9.47 14.32
C ARG A 283 0.11 -9.11 13.13
N ASP A 284 -0.28 -9.53 11.92
CA ASP A 284 0.42 -9.21 10.67
C ASP A 284 0.05 -7.83 10.13
N ILE A 285 -0.88 -7.11 10.80
CA ILE A 285 -1.43 -5.82 10.38
C ILE A 285 -0.96 -4.71 11.31
N VAL A 286 -0.34 -3.68 10.74
CA VAL A 286 0.05 -2.44 11.42
C VAL A 286 -0.82 -1.30 10.89
N PHE A 287 -1.50 -0.57 11.77
CA PHE A 287 -2.22 0.63 11.38
C PHE A 287 -1.26 1.81 11.18
N VAL A 288 -1.47 2.52 10.11
CA VAL A 288 -0.70 3.68 9.66
C VAL A 288 -1.65 4.75 9.12
N ARG A 289 -1.16 5.96 8.84
CA ARG A 289 -1.98 7.02 8.24
C ARG A 289 -2.37 6.77 6.78
N GLY A 290 -1.72 5.81 6.11
CA GLY A 290 -1.94 5.43 4.72
C GLY A 290 -0.71 4.78 4.10
N ALA A 291 -0.80 4.37 2.84
CA ALA A 291 0.27 3.69 2.11
C ALA A 291 1.60 4.46 2.13
N THR A 292 1.57 5.80 2.07
CA THR A 292 2.78 6.62 2.14
C THR A 292 3.54 6.41 3.45
N GLU A 293 2.85 6.41 4.59
CA GLU A 293 3.49 6.14 5.88
C GLU A 293 3.97 4.70 5.99
N ALA A 294 3.19 3.74 5.50
CA ALA A 294 3.56 2.33 5.45
C ALA A 294 4.89 2.10 4.69
N ILE A 295 5.02 2.69 3.49
CA ILE A 295 6.25 2.59 2.69
C ILE A 295 7.43 3.25 3.39
N ASN A 296 7.22 4.42 4.02
CA ASN A 296 8.27 5.08 4.82
C ASN A 296 8.68 4.24 6.02
N LEU A 297 7.73 3.60 6.73
CA LEU A 297 8.03 2.68 7.83
C LEU A 297 8.95 1.55 7.33
N VAL A 298 8.59 0.89 6.24
CA VAL A 298 9.42 -0.20 5.68
C VAL A 298 10.78 0.33 5.23
N ALA A 299 10.84 1.46 4.53
CA ALA A 299 12.10 2.03 4.08
C ALA A 299 13.03 2.42 5.24
N GLN A 300 12.49 2.99 6.33
CA GLN A 300 13.30 3.42 7.48
C GLN A 300 13.65 2.28 8.43
N ALA A 301 12.69 1.42 8.79
CA ALA A 301 12.91 0.33 9.73
C ALA A 301 13.62 -0.85 9.05
N TRP A 302 12.98 -1.47 8.05
CA TRP A 302 13.57 -2.61 7.34
C TRP A 302 14.77 -2.18 6.49
N GLY A 303 14.59 -1.18 5.62
CA GLY A 303 15.63 -0.71 4.72
C GLY A 303 16.86 -0.17 5.46
N GLY A 304 16.64 0.57 6.55
CA GLY A 304 17.72 1.09 7.39
C GLY A 304 18.60 0.01 8.04
N GLN A 305 18.08 -1.21 8.20
CA GLN A 305 18.80 -2.33 8.79
C GLN A 305 19.43 -3.26 7.74
N PHE A 306 18.74 -3.51 6.63
CA PHE A 306 19.09 -4.59 5.70
C PHE A 306 19.69 -4.10 4.36
N VAL A 307 19.69 -2.78 4.10
CA VAL A 307 20.22 -2.21 2.85
C VAL A 307 21.51 -1.46 3.12
N SER A 308 22.55 -1.82 2.39
CA SER A 308 23.92 -1.30 2.51
C SER A 308 24.45 -0.75 1.17
N ALA A 309 25.65 -0.17 1.19
CA ALA A 309 26.30 0.35 -0.01
C ALA A 309 26.54 -0.75 -1.05
N GLY A 310 26.16 -0.47 -2.29
CA GLY A 310 26.26 -1.41 -3.40
C GLY A 310 25.08 -2.36 -3.57
N ASP A 311 24.16 -2.41 -2.60
CA ASP A 311 22.87 -3.10 -2.75
C ASP A 311 21.96 -2.37 -3.75
N GLU A 312 20.92 -3.06 -4.19
CA GLU A 312 20.00 -2.56 -5.22
C GLU A 312 18.56 -2.64 -4.74
N ILE A 313 17.80 -1.59 -5.04
CA ILE A 313 16.35 -1.52 -4.86
C ILE A 313 15.73 -1.40 -6.25
N VAL A 314 14.77 -2.26 -6.58
CA VAL A 314 14.08 -2.25 -7.86
C VAL A 314 12.65 -1.74 -7.67
N ILE A 315 12.27 -0.76 -8.47
CA ILE A 315 10.89 -0.26 -8.59
C ILE A 315 10.45 -0.31 -10.06
N THR A 316 9.18 0.04 -10.34
CA THR A 316 8.72 0.14 -11.74
C THR A 316 8.52 1.59 -12.18
N HIS A 317 8.39 1.81 -13.49
CA HIS A 317 7.96 3.11 -14.02
C HIS A 317 6.54 3.52 -13.60
N LEU A 318 5.72 2.56 -13.12
CA LEU A 318 4.32 2.81 -12.77
C LEU A 318 4.12 3.42 -11.39
N GLU A 319 5.19 3.61 -10.61
CA GLU A 319 5.08 3.93 -9.20
C GLU A 319 4.53 5.33 -8.92
N HIS A 320 3.68 5.41 -7.91
CA HIS A 320 3.31 6.65 -7.25
C HIS A 320 4.52 7.25 -6.52
N HIS A 321 4.58 8.58 -6.33
CA HIS A 321 5.66 9.25 -5.59
C HIS A 321 5.97 8.59 -4.24
N ALA A 322 4.94 8.10 -3.53
CA ALA A 322 5.09 7.44 -2.23
C ALA A 322 5.95 6.18 -2.32
N ASN A 323 5.99 5.52 -3.49
CA ASN A 323 6.79 4.32 -3.73
C ASN A 323 8.04 4.60 -4.57
N ILE A 324 8.48 5.85 -4.65
CA ILE A 324 9.73 6.29 -5.28
C ILE A 324 10.62 7.01 -4.24
N VAL A 325 10.08 8.08 -3.64
CA VAL A 325 10.86 9.03 -2.83
C VAL A 325 11.49 8.38 -1.59
N PRO A 326 10.81 7.54 -0.81
CA PRO A 326 11.42 6.88 0.35
C PRO A 326 12.62 6.00 -0.03
N TRP A 327 12.55 5.32 -1.18
CA TRP A 327 13.63 4.48 -1.70
C TRP A 327 14.81 5.31 -2.19
N GLN A 328 14.56 6.47 -2.84
CA GLN A 328 15.63 7.43 -3.20
C GLN A 328 16.35 7.95 -1.96
N GLN A 329 15.59 8.31 -0.91
CA GLN A 329 16.16 8.76 0.36
C GLN A 329 16.99 7.66 1.03
N LEU A 330 16.51 6.42 1.02
CA LEU A 330 17.24 5.27 1.55
C LEU A 330 18.53 5.03 0.77
N CYS A 331 18.47 5.02 -0.56
CA CYS A 331 19.66 4.88 -1.41
C CYS A 331 20.69 5.99 -1.17
N ALA A 332 20.25 7.24 -1.04
CA ALA A 332 21.13 8.36 -0.72
C ALA A 332 21.82 8.21 0.65
N LYS A 333 21.11 7.63 1.63
CA LYS A 333 21.62 7.40 2.99
C LYS A 333 22.59 6.22 3.06
N THR A 334 22.30 5.14 2.33
CA THR A 334 23.04 3.86 2.45
C THR A 334 24.12 3.66 1.39
N GLY A 335 24.07 4.39 0.28
CA GLY A 335 24.92 4.15 -0.89
C GLY A 335 24.41 3.01 -1.80
N ALA A 336 23.18 2.55 -1.59
CA ALA A 336 22.50 1.61 -2.48
C ALA A 336 22.08 2.28 -3.80
N ARG A 337 21.68 1.50 -4.79
CA ARG A 337 21.24 1.98 -6.10
C ARG A 337 19.74 1.72 -6.31
N LEU A 338 19.04 2.71 -6.84
CA LEU A 338 17.66 2.57 -7.28
C LEU A 338 17.63 2.21 -8.77
N LEU A 339 16.99 1.10 -9.12
CA LEU A 339 16.80 0.61 -10.47
C LEU A 339 15.32 0.65 -10.84
N VAL A 340 15.00 0.92 -12.11
CA VAL A 340 13.61 1.10 -12.56
C VAL A 340 13.29 0.15 -13.70
N ALA A 341 12.32 -0.74 -13.48
CA ALA A 341 11.81 -1.63 -14.51
C ALA A 341 10.95 -0.84 -15.52
N PRO A 342 11.26 -0.92 -16.82
CA PRO A 342 10.57 -0.15 -17.84
C PRO A 342 9.21 -0.73 -18.19
N VAL A 343 8.37 0.10 -18.85
CA VAL A 343 7.08 -0.29 -19.42
C VAL A 343 7.11 -0.16 -20.95
N ASN A 344 6.24 -0.94 -21.60
CA ASN A 344 5.98 -0.86 -23.03
C ASN A 344 5.04 0.33 -23.37
N ASP A 345 4.69 0.48 -24.66
CA ASP A 345 3.85 1.59 -25.16
C ASP A 345 2.38 1.47 -24.73
N ARG A 346 1.97 0.33 -24.16
CA ARG A 346 0.64 0.17 -23.56
C ARG A 346 0.62 0.47 -22.06
N GLY A 347 1.80 0.70 -21.46
CA GLY A 347 1.95 0.94 -20.04
C GLY A 347 2.02 -0.33 -19.20
N GLU A 348 2.44 -1.45 -19.77
CA GLU A 348 2.65 -2.73 -19.09
C GLU A 348 4.14 -2.91 -18.76
N VAL A 349 4.44 -3.47 -17.58
CA VAL A 349 5.84 -3.77 -17.20
C VAL A 349 6.44 -4.79 -18.16
N ILE A 350 7.63 -4.49 -18.68
CA ILE A 350 8.40 -5.41 -19.55
C ILE A 350 9.11 -6.42 -18.65
N LEU A 351 8.53 -7.62 -18.50
CA LEU A 351 9.02 -8.64 -17.57
C LEU A 351 10.45 -9.11 -17.88
N GLU A 352 10.84 -9.19 -19.15
CA GLU A 352 12.19 -9.56 -19.56
C GLU A 352 13.22 -8.49 -19.14
N ALA A 353 12.83 -7.21 -19.17
CA ALA A 353 13.67 -6.12 -18.68
C ALA A 353 13.72 -6.12 -17.15
N TYR A 354 12.59 -6.38 -16.48
CA TYR A 354 12.55 -6.54 -15.03
C TYR A 354 13.45 -7.70 -14.56
N ALA A 355 13.36 -8.86 -15.20
CA ALA A 355 14.22 -10.02 -14.89
C ALA A 355 15.71 -9.67 -14.94
N LYS A 356 16.14 -8.86 -15.92
CA LYS A 356 17.54 -8.43 -16.09
C LYS A 356 18.03 -7.49 -14.98
N LEU A 357 17.14 -6.85 -14.24
CA LEU A 357 17.49 -5.99 -13.10
C LEU A 357 17.71 -6.79 -11.82
N LEU A 358 17.20 -8.02 -11.75
CA LEU A 358 17.28 -8.84 -10.55
C LEU A 358 18.62 -9.55 -10.44
N CYS A 359 19.25 -9.46 -9.27
CA CYS A 359 20.50 -10.14 -8.97
C CYS A 359 20.66 -10.33 -7.44
N PRO A 360 21.68 -11.05 -6.94
CA PRO A 360 21.88 -11.24 -5.49
C PRO A 360 22.09 -9.96 -4.67
N ARG A 361 22.40 -8.83 -5.33
CA ARG A 361 22.45 -7.52 -4.66
C ARG A 361 21.10 -6.85 -4.53
N THR A 362 20.08 -7.34 -5.23
CA THR A 362 18.70 -6.83 -5.09
C THR A 362 18.19 -7.20 -3.71
N LYS A 363 17.95 -6.19 -2.85
CA LYS A 363 17.45 -6.38 -1.48
C LYS A 363 15.95 -6.14 -1.38
N MET A 364 15.44 -5.20 -2.16
CA MET A 364 14.03 -4.84 -2.17
C MET A 364 13.51 -4.72 -3.59
N VAL A 365 12.32 -5.28 -3.82
CA VAL A 365 11.49 -4.94 -4.97
C VAL A 365 10.21 -4.30 -4.46
N ALA A 366 10.00 -3.01 -4.81
CA ALA A 366 8.81 -2.29 -4.45
C ALA A 366 8.00 -1.97 -5.71
N LEU A 367 6.78 -2.49 -5.81
CA LEU A 367 5.96 -2.39 -7.01
C LEU A 367 4.51 -2.07 -6.70
N THR A 368 3.85 -1.27 -7.55
CA THR A 368 2.40 -1.06 -7.48
C THR A 368 1.66 -2.23 -8.11
N GLN A 369 0.56 -2.66 -7.47
CA GLN A 369 -0.32 -3.69 -8.04
C GLN A 369 -1.24 -3.13 -9.13
N VAL A 370 -1.64 -1.85 -8.99
CA VAL A 370 -2.44 -1.12 -9.98
C VAL A 370 -1.89 0.29 -10.12
N SER A 371 -1.55 0.70 -11.33
CA SER A 371 -1.10 2.06 -11.60
C SER A 371 -2.21 3.09 -11.33
N ASN A 372 -1.94 4.03 -10.46
CA ASN A 372 -2.88 5.13 -10.18
C ASN A 372 -3.04 6.12 -11.34
N ALA A 373 -2.08 6.17 -12.26
CA ALA A 373 -2.13 7.04 -13.44
C ALA A 373 -2.78 6.34 -14.64
N LEU A 374 -2.46 5.07 -14.90
CA LEU A 374 -2.89 4.37 -16.10
C LEU A 374 -4.00 3.34 -15.86
N GLY A 375 -4.18 2.90 -14.62
CA GLY A 375 -5.07 1.78 -14.28
C GLY A 375 -4.49 0.41 -14.60
N THR A 376 -3.32 0.32 -15.21
CA THR A 376 -2.66 -0.95 -15.54
C THR A 376 -2.54 -1.83 -14.31
N ILE A 377 -3.03 -3.07 -14.39
CA ILE A 377 -2.84 -4.11 -13.39
C ILE A 377 -1.52 -4.81 -13.70
N THR A 378 -0.60 -4.82 -12.74
CA THR A 378 0.70 -5.47 -12.90
C THR A 378 0.60 -6.98 -12.64
N PRO A 379 1.45 -7.81 -13.22
CA PRO A 379 1.55 -9.23 -12.88
C PRO A 379 2.30 -9.42 -11.55
N ALA A 380 1.76 -8.82 -10.47
CA ALA A 380 2.45 -8.66 -9.19
C ALA A 380 2.89 -10.00 -8.59
N GLN A 381 2.07 -11.05 -8.65
CA GLN A 381 2.43 -12.37 -8.13
C GLN A 381 3.66 -12.96 -8.85
N GLN A 382 3.71 -12.83 -10.17
CA GLN A 382 4.86 -13.29 -10.95
C GLN A 382 6.11 -12.47 -10.63
N MET A 383 5.97 -11.15 -10.50
CA MET A 383 7.09 -10.26 -10.16
C MET A 383 7.63 -10.53 -8.75
N VAL A 384 6.76 -10.80 -7.78
CA VAL A 384 7.14 -11.21 -6.42
C VAL A 384 7.92 -12.53 -6.45
N ALA A 385 7.42 -13.55 -7.15
CA ALA A 385 8.12 -14.83 -7.27
C ALA A 385 9.52 -14.69 -7.90
N MET A 386 9.65 -13.83 -8.92
CA MET A 386 10.96 -13.54 -9.55
C MET A 386 11.90 -12.81 -8.59
N ALA A 387 11.42 -11.90 -7.77
CA ALA A 387 12.20 -11.20 -6.75
C ALA A 387 12.70 -12.18 -5.67
N HIS A 388 11.83 -13.05 -5.18
CA HIS A 388 12.17 -14.08 -4.18
C HIS A 388 13.22 -15.08 -4.71
N ALA A 389 13.21 -15.37 -6.01
CA ALA A 389 14.19 -16.27 -6.62
C ALA A 389 15.64 -15.76 -6.51
N VAL A 390 15.85 -14.45 -6.31
CA VAL A 390 17.18 -13.84 -6.06
C VAL A 390 17.40 -13.46 -4.59
N GLY A 391 16.44 -13.78 -3.70
CA GLY A 391 16.51 -13.48 -2.27
C GLY A 391 16.11 -12.04 -1.91
N ALA A 392 15.45 -11.32 -2.81
CA ALA A 392 14.96 -9.97 -2.54
C ALA A 392 13.66 -10.00 -1.73
N CYS A 393 13.53 -9.10 -0.76
CA CYS A 393 12.28 -8.80 -0.06
C CYS A 393 11.35 -7.98 -0.99
N THR A 394 10.04 -8.10 -0.81
CA THR A 394 9.05 -7.48 -1.68
C THR A 394 8.07 -6.59 -0.94
N LEU A 395 7.75 -5.43 -1.51
CA LEU A 395 6.67 -4.56 -1.06
C LEU A 395 5.71 -4.32 -2.23
N VAL A 396 4.43 -4.63 -2.02
CA VAL A 396 3.37 -4.38 -3.01
C VAL A 396 2.50 -3.22 -2.55
N ASP A 397 2.47 -2.14 -3.32
CA ASP A 397 1.54 -1.03 -3.14
C ASP A 397 0.18 -1.39 -3.73
N GLY A 398 -0.76 -1.73 -2.84
CA GLY A 398 -2.14 -2.06 -3.14
C GLY A 398 -3.09 -0.87 -3.04
N ALA A 399 -2.61 0.37 -2.91
CA ALA A 399 -3.45 1.54 -2.65
C ALA A 399 -4.55 1.77 -3.70
N GLN A 400 -4.34 1.34 -4.93
CA GLN A 400 -5.39 1.32 -5.95
C GLN A 400 -6.10 -0.05 -6.05
N ALA A 401 -5.40 -1.15 -5.82
CA ALA A 401 -5.92 -2.49 -6.07
C ALA A 401 -7.07 -2.89 -5.15
N VAL A 402 -6.94 -2.59 -3.85
CA VAL A 402 -7.85 -3.08 -2.80
C VAL A 402 -9.32 -2.66 -2.97
N ALA A 403 -9.61 -1.59 -3.71
CA ALA A 403 -10.97 -1.16 -4.00
C ALA A 403 -11.57 -1.82 -5.25
N HIS A 404 -10.71 -2.30 -6.17
CA HIS A 404 -11.11 -2.74 -7.51
C HIS A 404 -11.28 -4.25 -7.63
N PHE A 405 -10.60 -5.05 -6.79
CA PHE A 405 -10.73 -6.51 -6.80
C PHE A 405 -10.24 -7.13 -5.48
N PRO A 406 -10.71 -8.35 -5.13
CA PRO A 406 -10.25 -9.06 -3.95
C PRO A 406 -8.74 -9.31 -3.98
N VAL A 407 -8.11 -9.11 -2.82
CA VAL A 407 -6.67 -9.31 -2.62
C VAL A 407 -6.45 -10.44 -1.63
N ASN A 408 -5.47 -11.29 -1.91
CA ASN A 408 -5.00 -12.31 -0.96
C ASN A 408 -3.47 -12.22 -0.86
N VAL A 409 -2.98 -11.64 0.24
CA VAL A 409 -1.55 -11.39 0.45
C VAL A 409 -0.72 -12.67 0.57
N ARG A 410 -1.33 -13.77 1.04
CA ARG A 410 -0.66 -15.08 1.12
C ARG A 410 -0.51 -15.72 -0.26
N ALA A 411 -1.55 -15.62 -1.11
CA ALA A 411 -1.46 -16.09 -2.49
C ALA A 411 -0.50 -15.23 -3.32
N LEU A 412 -0.45 -13.91 -3.06
CA LEU A 412 0.51 -12.99 -3.66
C LEU A 412 1.94 -13.25 -3.20
N ASP A 413 2.09 -13.84 -2.00
CA ASP A 413 3.35 -14.13 -1.30
C ASP A 413 4.23 -12.89 -1.08
N SER A 414 3.67 -11.68 -1.06
CA SER A 414 4.44 -10.46 -0.78
C SER A 414 4.88 -10.40 0.69
N ASP A 415 6.09 -9.88 0.93
CA ASP A 415 6.60 -9.70 2.29
C ASP A 415 5.92 -8.53 2.99
N PHE A 416 5.61 -7.48 2.21
CA PHE A 416 4.82 -6.33 2.65
C PHE A 416 3.71 -6.03 1.65
N TYR A 417 2.55 -5.62 2.16
CA TYR A 417 1.44 -5.10 1.36
C TYR A 417 0.87 -3.85 2.04
N VAL A 418 0.65 -2.78 1.27
CA VAL A 418 0.24 -1.49 1.83
C VAL A 418 -0.98 -0.92 1.12
N PHE A 419 -1.87 -0.25 1.87
CA PHE A 419 -2.97 0.51 1.28
C PHE A 419 -3.43 1.67 2.15
N SER A 420 -4.28 2.53 1.57
CA SER A 420 -4.87 3.71 2.22
C SER A 420 -6.37 3.58 2.32
N GLY A 421 -6.94 3.84 3.49
CA GLY A 421 -8.38 3.73 3.75
C GLY A 421 -9.23 4.66 2.89
N HIS A 422 -8.78 5.91 2.67
CA HIS A 422 -9.56 6.87 1.89
C HIS A 422 -9.80 6.51 0.42
N LYS A 423 -9.13 5.49 -0.10
CA LYS A 423 -9.34 4.96 -1.46
C LYS A 423 -10.22 3.73 -1.51
N ILE A 424 -10.60 3.19 -0.34
CA ILE A 424 -11.48 2.03 -0.19
C ILE A 424 -12.67 2.37 0.71
N TYR A 425 -13.33 3.48 0.42
CA TYR A 425 -14.58 3.94 1.07
C TYR A 425 -14.46 4.28 2.55
N ALA A 426 -13.27 4.18 3.14
CA ALA A 426 -12.98 4.45 4.55
C ALA A 426 -12.54 5.92 4.78
N PRO A 427 -12.45 6.37 6.04
CA PRO A 427 -11.96 7.72 6.37
C PRO A 427 -10.55 8.01 5.84
N THR A 428 -10.18 9.29 5.85
CA THR A 428 -8.82 9.76 5.58
C THR A 428 -7.93 9.55 6.81
N GLY A 429 -6.60 9.56 6.64
CA GLY A 429 -5.68 9.51 7.79
C GLY A 429 -5.56 8.13 8.44
N ILE A 430 -6.05 7.09 7.77
CA ILE A 430 -5.92 5.69 8.16
C ILE A 430 -5.55 4.84 6.96
N GLY A 431 -4.80 3.77 7.20
CA GLY A 431 -4.43 2.74 6.25
C GLY A 431 -3.77 1.58 6.99
N ALA A 432 -3.30 0.59 6.26
CA ALA A 432 -2.65 -0.56 6.85
C ALA A 432 -1.39 -0.97 6.07
N LEU A 433 -0.45 -1.49 6.84
CA LEU A 433 0.68 -2.29 6.39
C LEU A 433 0.42 -3.73 6.84
N TYR A 434 0.35 -4.64 5.89
CA TYR A 434 0.57 -6.06 6.13
C TYR A 434 2.06 -6.35 6.03
N GLY A 435 2.57 -7.19 6.91
CA GLY A 435 3.92 -7.74 6.81
C GLY A 435 3.94 -9.21 7.24
N LYS A 436 4.77 -10.03 6.58
CA LYS A 436 5.01 -11.40 7.05
C LYS A 436 5.54 -11.38 8.48
N PRO A 437 5.05 -12.27 9.38
CA PRO A 437 5.42 -12.23 10.80
C PRO A 437 6.94 -12.22 11.04
N GLU A 438 7.67 -13.10 10.34
CA GLU A 438 9.13 -13.20 10.44
C GLU A 438 9.86 -11.95 9.98
N VAL A 439 9.28 -11.22 9.01
CA VAL A 439 9.86 -9.97 8.52
C VAL A 439 9.59 -8.84 9.52
N LEU A 440 8.35 -8.71 10.01
CA LEU A 440 8.00 -7.72 11.03
C LEU A 440 8.80 -7.91 12.32
N ASP A 441 9.01 -9.16 12.76
CA ASP A 441 9.76 -9.46 13.98
C ASP A 441 11.25 -9.11 13.84
N SER A 442 11.80 -9.17 12.62
CA SER A 442 13.18 -8.79 12.33
C SER A 442 13.43 -7.28 12.32
N MET A 443 12.37 -6.47 12.21
CA MET A 443 12.49 -5.02 12.04
C MET A 443 12.63 -4.29 13.39
N PRO A 444 13.53 -3.30 13.50
CA PRO A 444 13.53 -2.37 14.63
C PRO A 444 12.34 -1.40 14.54
N PRO A 445 11.93 -0.78 15.68
CA PRO A 445 10.99 0.34 15.61
C PRO A 445 11.62 1.53 14.85
N TRP A 446 10.80 2.36 14.21
CA TRP A 446 11.25 3.58 13.53
C TRP A 446 10.80 4.88 14.21
N GLN A 447 9.64 4.81 14.90
CA GLN A 447 9.14 5.87 15.76
C GLN A 447 9.19 5.42 17.21
N GLY A 448 9.44 6.35 18.12
CA GLY A 448 9.49 6.09 19.55
C GLY A 448 8.41 6.88 20.30
N GLY A 449 7.89 6.30 21.38
CA GLY A 449 6.87 6.92 22.21
C GLY A 449 6.18 5.94 23.13
N GLY A 450 5.02 6.30 23.64
CA GLY A 450 4.14 5.40 24.39
C GLY A 450 3.55 4.30 23.51
N ASN A 451 2.82 3.37 24.09
CA ASN A 451 2.14 2.23 23.47
C ASN A 451 3.06 1.14 22.90
N MET A 452 4.20 1.50 22.29
CA MET A 452 5.08 0.58 21.57
C MET A 452 6.20 -0.01 22.47
N ILE A 453 6.34 0.44 23.71
CA ILE A 453 7.37 0.04 24.68
C ILE A 453 6.82 -0.95 25.71
N LYS A 454 7.64 -1.93 26.10
CA LYS A 454 7.44 -2.82 27.24
C LYS A 454 7.96 -2.21 28.55
N ASP A 455 9.15 -1.60 28.46
CA ASP A 455 9.85 -0.99 29.57
C ASP A 455 10.78 0.09 29.06
N VAL A 456 10.94 1.18 29.81
CA VAL A 456 11.83 2.29 29.48
C VAL A 456 12.53 2.80 30.75
N THR A 457 13.86 2.89 30.67
CA THR A 457 14.71 3.63 31.61
C THR A 457 15.46 4.70 30.84
N PHE A 458 16.21 5.56 31.53
CA PHE A 458 17.05 6.55 30.85
C PHE A 458 18.19 5.89 30.04
N GLU A 459 18.59 4.66 30.40
CA GLU A 459 19.70 3.94 29.77
C GLU A 459 19.28 3.06 28.62
N ARG A 460 18.03 2.53 28.67
CA ARG A 460 17.55 1.59 27.63
C ARG A 460 16.04 1.53 27.54
N THR A 461 15.56 1.08 26.37
CA THR A 461 14.16 0.77 26.11
C THR A 461 14.01 -0.67 25.61
N THR A 462 12.97 -1.36 26.04
CA THR A 462 12.51 -2.63 25.45
C THR A 462 11.14 -2.43 24.80
N TYR A 463 10.91 -3.12 23.69
CA TYR A 463 9.77 -2.88 22.83
C TYR A 463 8.78 -4.04 22.85
N HIS A 464 7.52 -3.75 22.56
CA HIS A 464 6.52 -4.78 22.26
C HIS A 464 6.84 -5.49 20.95
N PRO A 465 6.31 -6.73 20.72
CA PRO A 465 6.33 -7.35 19.40
C PRO A 465 5.45 -6.57 18.42
N ALA A 466 5.51 -6.92 17.12
CA ALA A 466 4.56 -6.45 16.12
C ALA A 466 3.11 -6.85 16.52
N PRO A 467 2.08 -6.08 16.17
CA PRO A 467 2.14 -4.79 15.46
C PRO A 467 2.46 -3.59 16.35
N ALA A 468 2.30 -3.70 17.68
CA ALA A 468 2.42 -2.59 18.64
C ALA A 468 3.76 -1.86 18.55
N ARG A 469 4.87 -2.59 18.23
CA ARG A 469 6.21 -2.00 18.01
C ARG A 469 6.22 -0.86 17.01
N PHE A 470 5.30 -0.87 16.04
CA PHE A 470 5.25 0.09 14.94
C PHE A 470 4.14 1.14 15.09
N GLU A 471 3.38 1.09 16.20
CA GLU A 471 2.26 1.98 16.49
C GLU A 471 2.58 2.86 17.71
N ALA A 472 3.49 3.84 17.52
CA ALA A 472 3.92 4.73 18.59
C ALA A 472 2.85 5.78 18.93
N GLY A 473 2.55 5.94 20.20
CA GLY A 473 1.56 6.89 20.72
C GLY A 473 0.12 6.42 20.57
N THR A 474 -0.84 7.32 20.78
CA THR A 474 -2.26 7.04 20.54
C THR A 474 -2.54 7.10 19.05
N GLY A 475 -2.94 5.97 18.46
CA GLY A 475 -3.28 5.86 17.05
C GLY A 475 -4.59 6.56 16.68
N ASN A 476 -4.92 6.55 15.40
CA ASN A 476 -6.19 7.06 14.87
C ASN A 476 -7.29 6.00 15.06
N ILE A 477 -7.83 5.91 16.28
CA ILE A 477 -8.74 4.84 16.71
C ILE A 477 -10.06 4.91 15.94
N ALA A 478 -10.69 6.07 15.88
CA ALA A 478 -12.00 6.26 15.26
C ALA A 478 -11.99 5.90 13.77
N ASP A 479 -10.96 6.34 13.05
CA ASP A 479 -10.86 6.06 11.61
C ASP A 479 -10.42 4.62 11.33
N ALA A 480 -9.68 3.97 12.24
CA ALA A 480 -9.43 2.52 12.16
C ALA A 480 -10.74 1.72 12.27
N VAL A 481 -11.63 2.12 13.18
CA VAL A 481 -12.98 1.53 13.31
C VAL A 481 -13.80 1.81 12.04
N GLY A 482 -13.71 3.02 11.48
CA GLY A 482 -14.30 3.39 10.19
C GLY A 482 -13.73 2.58 9.02
N LEU A 483 -12.44 2.26 9.04
CA LEU A 483 -11.81 1.37 8.04
C LEU A 483 -12.41 -0.04 8.12
N GLY A 484 -12.53 -0.61 9.31
CA GLY A 484 -13.19 -1.90 9.50
C GLY A 484 -14.60 -1.91 8.90
N ALA A 485 -15.40 -0.89 9.20
CA ALA A 485 -16.76 -0.76 8.65
C ALA A 485 -16.80 -0.66 7.12
N ALA A 486 -15.83 0.03 6.51
CA ALA A 486 -15.75 0.15 5.06
C ALA A 486 -15.42 -1.19 4.38
N LEU A 487 -14.52 -1.97 4.97
CA LEU A 487 -14.18 -3.30 4.47
C LEU A 487 -15.34 -4.28 4.62
N ASP A 488 -16.03 -4.28 5.77
CA ASP A 488 -17.24 -5.07 5.98
C ASP A 488 -18.35 -4.67 4.99
N TRP A 489 -18.51 -3.37 4.71
CA TRP A 489 -19.44 -2.87 3.71
C TRP A 489 -19.13 -3.43 2.30
N LEU A 490 -17.86 -3.40 1.88
CA LEU A 490 -17.45 -3.89 0.56
C LEU A 490 -17.58 -5.41 0.45
N ASP A 491 -17.25 -6.16 1.50
CA ASP A 491 -17.48 -7.61 1.57
C ASP A 491 -18.97 -7.95 1.43
N ASN A 492 -19.85 -7.22 2.17
CA ASN A 492 -21.29 -7.40 2.10
C ASN A 492 -21.90 -7.03 0.74
N LEU A 493 -21.35 -6.01 0.07
CA LEU A 493 -21.72 -5.66 -1.30
C LEU A 493 -21.40 -6.80 -2.29
N GLY A 494 -20.42 -7.61 -1.96
CA GLY A 494 -19.85 -8.64 -2.82
C GLY A 494 -18.78 -8.07 -3.73
N HIS A 495 -17.54 -8.01 -3.24
CA HIS A 495 -16.41 -7.35 -3.87
C HIS A 495 -16.18 -7.84 -5.32
N GLU A 496 -16.27 -9.15 -5.58
CA GLU A 496 -16.13 -9.71 -6.94
C GLU A 496 -17.22 -9.20 -7.91
N ARG A 497 -18.46 -9.08 -7.43
CA ARG A 497 -19.57 -8.56 -8.25
C ARG A 497 -19.40 -7.07 -8.55
N ALA A 498 -18.95 -6.31 -7.57
CA ALA A 498 -18.62 -4.90 -7.72
C ALA A 498 -17.48 -4.71 -8.73
N ALA A 499 -16.43 -5.51 -8.64
CA ALA A 499 -15.29 -5.52 -9.56
C ALA A 499 -15.72 -5.85 -11.00
N ALA A 500 -16.55 -6.85 -11.18
CA ALA A 500 -17.07 -7.24 -12.50
C ALA A 500 -17.93 -6.13 -13.13
N TYR A 501 -18.82 -5.51 -12.34
CA TYR A 501 -19.60 -4.35 -12.80
C TYR A 501 -18.70 -3.17 -13.18
N GLU A 502 -17.70 -2.84 -12.37
CA GLU A 502 -16.77 -1.75 -12.63
C GLU A 502 -15.97 -2.00 -13.92
N HIS A 503 -15.57 -3.26 -14.17
CA HIS A 503 -14.90 -3.64 -15.40
C HIS A 503 -15.80 -3.45 -16.65
N GLU A 504 -17.07 -3.81 -16.57
CA GLU A 504 -18.03 -3.55 -17.65
C GLU A 504 -18.21 -2.04 -17.89
N LEU A 505 -18.30 -1.24 -16.82
CA LEU A 505 -18.40 0.21 -16.92
C LEU A 505 -17.11 0.83 -17.49
N LEU A 506 -15.93 0.30 -17.16
CA LEU A 506 -14.64 0.70 -17.73
C LEU A 506 -14.61 0.45 -19.25
N ASN A 507 -15.07 -0.72 -19.69
CA ASN A 507 -15.14 -1.06 -21.12
C ASN A 507 -16.09 -0.12 -21.86
N TYR A 508 -17.26 0.16 -21.27
CA TYR A 508 -18.21 1.13 -21.80
C TYR A 508 -17.59 2.53 -21.92
N ALA A 509 -16.97 3.03 -20.83
CA ALA A 509 -16.35 4.35 -20.80
C ALA A 509 -15.21 4.46 -21.82
N THR A 510 -14.36 3.44 -21.93
CA THR A 510 -13.26 3.42 -22.90
C THR A 510 -13.77 3.44 -24.34
N ALA A 511 -14.80 2.66 -24.64
CA ALA A 511 -15.40 2.63 -25.97
C ALA A 511 -16.05 3.97 -26.35
N GLU A 512 -16.75 4.63 -25.42
CA GLU A 512 -17.38 5.92 -25.69
C GLU A 512 -16.35 7.06 -25.82
N LEU A 513 -15.33 7.10 -24.95
CA LEU A 513 -14.26 8.09 -25.04
C LEU A 513 -13.44 7.95 -26.33
N SER A 514 -13.18 6.74 -26.78
CA SER A 514 -12.43 6.48 -28.03
C SER A 514 -13.13 6.98 -29.30
N LYS A 515 -14.44 7.28 -29.23
CA LYS A 515 -15.20 7.86 -30.35
C LYS A 515 -15.07 9.39 -30.46
N ILE A 516 -14.42 10.04 -29.49
CA ILE A 516 -14.27 11.50 -29.47
C ILE A 516 -13.09 11.90 -30.35
N PRO A 517 -13.30 12.70 -31.41
CA PRO A 517 -12.20 13.15 -32.27
C PRO A 517 -11.14 13.91 -31.47
N GLY A 518 -9.87 13.60 -31.67
CA GLY A 518 -8.74 14.22 -31.00
C GLY A 518 -8.48 13.76 -29.56
N LEU A 519 -9.31 12.88 -28.98
CA LEU A 519 -9.06 12.29 -27.68
C LEU A 519 -8.11 11.10 -27.81
N THR A 520 -7.06 11.08 -27.01
CA THR A 520 -6.12 9.97 -26.93
C THR A 520 -6.09 9.42 -25.50
N VAL A 521 -6.41 8.13 -25.34
CA VAL A 521 -6.30 7.41 -24.07
C VAL A 521 -4.85 7.02 -23.83
N ILE A 522 -4.35 7.26 -22.63
CA ILE A 522 -2.98 6.96 -22.19
C ILE A 522 -3.00 5.72 -21.30
N GLY A 523 -2.18 4.72 -21.64
CA GLY A 523 -2.20 3.41 -20.98
C GLY A 523 -3.37 2.55 -21.50
N THR A 524 -3.05 1.70 -22.48
CA THR A 524 -4.02 0.87 -23.23
C THR A 524 -3.85 -0.62 -22.94
N SER A 525 -3.33 -0.96 -21.76
CA SER A 525 -3.27 -2.36 -21.32
C SER A 525 -4.68 -2.98 -21.29
N PRO A 526 -4.87 -4.22 -21.77
CA PRO A 526 -6.13 -4.95 -21.64
C PRO A 526 -6.41 -5.34 -20.19
N SER A 527 -5.36 -5.50 -19.37
CA SER A 527 -5.50 -5.74 -17.93
C SER A 527 -5.50 -4.41 -17.19
N LYS A 528 -6.72 -3.93 -16.83
CA LYS A 528 -6.90 -2.57 -16.35
C LYS A 528 -8.02 -2.49 -15.31
N ALA A 529 -7.78 -1.70 -14.24
CA ALA A 529 -8.79 -1.30 -13.27
C ALA A 529 -9.51 -0.02 -13.73
N GLY A 530 -10.52 0.40 -13.00
CA GLY A 530 -11.41 1.53 -13.29
C GLY A 530 -10.77 2.91 -13.39
N VAL A 531 -9.64 3.06 -14.09
CA VAL A 531 -8.90 4.32 -14.25
C VAL A 531 -8.62 4.58 -15.73
N ILE A 532 -9.01 5.75 -16.23
CA ILE A 532 -8.81 6.16 -17.62
C ILE A 532 -8.13 7.53 -17.65
N SER A 533 -6.88 7.57 -18.09
CA SER A 533 -6.15 8.82 -18.37
C SER A 533 -6.22 9.15 -19.85
N PHE A 534 -6.42 10.42 -20.17
CA PHE A 534 -6.53 10.87 -21.56
C PHE A 534 -6.04 12.32 -21.73
N VAL A 535 -5.77 12.66 -22.97
CA VAL A 535 -5.56 14.05 -23.44
C VAL A 535 -6.55 14.35 -24.57
N LEU A 536 -6.89 15.61 -24.77
CA LEU A 536 -7.73 16.09 -25.89
C LEU A 536 -6.92 17.09 -26.71
N ALA A 537 -6.74 16.82 -28.00
CA ALA A 537 -5.98 17.69 -28.88
C ALA A 537 -6.51 19.12 -28.87
N GLY A 538 -5.60 20.10 -28.86
CA GLY A 538 -5.95 21.52 -28.81
C GLY A 538 -6.31 22.05 -27.41
N HIS A 539 -6.35 21.22 -26.36
CA HIS A 539 -6.71 21.63 -25.01
C HIS A 539 -5.59 21.34 -24.00
N LYS A 540 -5.34 22.28 -23.09
CA LYS A 540 -4.52 22.02 -21.89
C LYS A 540 -5.34 21.23 -20.88
N THR A 541 -4.68 20.31 -20.19
CA THR A 541 -5.33 19.40 -19.23
C THR A 541 -6.02 20.15 -18.08
N GLU A 542 -5.43 21.25 -17.59
CA GLU A 542 -5.98 22.07 -16.50
C GLU A 542 -7.22 22.86 -16.94
N GLU A 543 -7.20 23.39 -18.17
CA GLU A 543 -8.33 24.08 -18.75
C GLU A 543 -9.51 23.13 -18.99
N LEU A 544 -9.20 21.92 -19.46
CA LEU A 544 -10.17 20.85 -19.67
C LEU A 544 -10.79 20.38 -18.33
N GLY A 545 -9.96 20.18 -17.31
CA GLY A 545 -10.44 19.84 -15.97
C GLY A 545 -11.34 20.91 -15.38
N SER A 546 -10.96 22.19 -15.51
CA SER A 546 -11.77 23.34 -15.05
C SER A 546 -13.08 23.49 -15.83
N ALA A 547 -13.09 23.16 -17.14
CA ALA A 547 -14.30 23.19 -17.94
C ALA A 547 -15.28 22.08 -17.52
N LEU A 548 -14.79 20.87 -17.23
CA LEU A 548 -15.58 19.76 -16.73
C LEU A 548 -16.16 20.06 -15.33
N ASP A 549 -15.38 20.67 -14.44
CA ASP A 549 -15.86 21.09 -13.11
C ASP A 549 -17.04 22.07 -13.18
N ARG A 550 -17.01 23.04 -14.11
CA ARG A 550 -18.16 23.93 -14.34
C ARG A 550 -19.43 23.20 -14.76
N GLU A 551 -19.30 22.00 -15.29
CA GLU A 551 -20.43 21.12 -15.63
C GLU A 551 -20.81 20.12 -14.52
N GLY A 552 -20.18 20.24 -13.34
CA GLY A 552 -20.42 19.35 -12.20
C GLY A 552 -19.71 18.00 -12.30
N ILE A 553 -18.73 17.87 -13.21
CA ILE A 553 -17.99 16.63 -13.45
C ILE A 553 -16.63 16.73 -12.76
N ALA A 554 -16.44 15.98 -11.69
CA ALA A 554 -15.20 15.92 -10.93
C ALA A 554 -14.25 14.88 -11.54
N VAL A 555 -13.22 15.34 -12.21
CA VAL A 555 -12.07 14.55 -12.71
C VAL A 555 -10.78 15.15 -12.16
N ARG A 556 -9.67 14.45 -12.32
CA ARG A 556 -8.36 14.97 -11.94
C ARG A 556 -7.56 15.37 -13.17
N SER A 557 -7.02 16.58 -13.20
CA SER A 557 -6.02 17.02 -14.17
C SER A 557 -4.64 17.16 -13.51
N GLY A 558 -3.56 16.91 -14.26
CA GLY A 558 -2.19 17.06 -13.82
C GLY A 558 -1.37 15.76 -13.86
N HIS A 559 -0.33 15.69 -13.05
CA HIS A 559 0.66 14.60 -13.08
C HIS A 559 0.28 13.37 -12.21
N HIS A 560 -0.85 13.37 -11.51
CA HIS A 560 -1.39 12.27 -10.67
C HIS A 560 -0.40 11.69 -9.65
N CYS A 561 0.56 12.48 -9.18
CA CYS A 561 1.67 12.02 -8.32
C CYS A 561 2.50 10.88 -8.93
N ALA A 562 2.56 10.78 -10.26
CA ALA A 562 3.33 9.81 -11.02
C ALA A 562 3.96 10.41 -12.29
N PRO A 563 4.71 11.55 -12.22
CA PRO A 563 5.30 12.17 -13.40
C PRO A 563 6.18 11.23 -14.25
N PRO A 564 6.96 10.28 -13.65
CA PRO A 564 7.85 9.45 -14.47
C PRO A 564 7.09 8.64 -15.53
N ILE A 565 5.92 8.09 -15.20
CA ILE A 565 5.14 7.32 -16.18
C ILE A 565 4.54 8.22 -17.26
N LEU A 566 4.08 9.43 -16.92
CA LEU A 566 3.55 10.36 -17.93
C LEU A 566 4.67 10.81 -18.90
N ARG A 567 5.86 11.10 -18.39
CA ARG A 567 7.03 11.45 -19.20
C ARG A 567 7.47 10.31 -20.12
N ARG A 568 7.29 9.05 -19.71
CA ARG A 568 7.49 7.87 -20.58
C ARG A 568 6.62 7.94 -21.84
N PHE A 569 5.42 8.58 -21.75
CA PHE A 569 4.52 8.82 -22.87
C PHE A 569 4.70 10.20 -23.52
N GLY A 570 5.75 10.95 -23.16
CA GLY A 570 6.01 12.30 -23.68
C GLY A 570 5.03 13.36 -23.16
N LEU A 571 4.43 13.14 -21.99
CA LEU A 571 3.42 14.00 -21.39
C LEU A 571 3.87 14.49 -20.01
N GLU A 572 3.49 15.72 -19.63
CA GLU A 572 3.66 16.23 -18.26
C GLU A 572 2.36 16.08 -17.43
N ALA A 573 1.21 16.03 -18.09
CA ALA A 573 -0.09 15.94 -17.44
C ALA A 573 -1.12 15.19 -18.31
N THR A 574 -2.13 14.62 -17.67
CA THR A 574 -3.34 14.07 -18.31
C THR A 574 -4.59 14.46 -17.54
N VAL A 575 -5.76 14.34 -18.14
CA VAL A 575 -7.03 14.29 -17.42
C VAL A 575 -7.31 12.83 -17.09
N ARG A 576 -7.69 12.54 -15.85
CA ARG A 576 -7.96 11.19 -15.38
C ARG A 576 -9.39 11.09 -14.86
N ALA A 577 -10.20 10.26 -15.47
CA ALA A 577 -11.46 9.76 -14.94
C ALA A 577 -11.23 8.42 -14.25
N SER A 578 -11.83 8.21 -13.08
CA SER A 578 -11.73 6.95 -12.34
C SER A 578 -13.07 6.56 -11.74
N LEU A 579 -13.35 5.27 -11.79
CA LEU A 579 -14.64 4.66 -11.53
C LEU A 579 -14.69 4.02 -10.14
N ALA A 580 -15.90 3.83 -9.65
CA ALA A 580 -16.22 3.08 -8.44
C ALA A 580 -17.59 2.41 -8.63
N PRO A 581 -17.99 1.41 -7.81
CA PRO A 581 -19.24 0.66 -7.97
C PRO A 581 -20.52 1.50 -7.96
N TYR A 582 -20.48 2.73 -7.47
CA TYR A 582 -21.62 3.66 -7.48
C TYR A 582 -21.70 4.54 -8.75
N ASN A 583 -20.72 4.48 -9.64
CA ASN A 583 -20.80 5.17 -10.94
C ASN A 583 -21.73 4.40 -11.88
N VAL A 584 -22.39 5.14 -12.76
CA VAL A 584 -23.39 4.61 -13.69
C VAL A 584 -23.09 5.09 -15.11
N CYS A 585 -23.71 4.46 -16.12
CA CYS A 585 -23.49 4.82 -17.52
C CYS A 585 -23.79 6.31 -17.78
N GLU A 586 -24.79 6.87 -17.13
CA GLU A 586 -25.14 8.29 -17.25
C GLU A 586 -24.04 9.24 -16.76
N ASP A 587 -23.19 8.82 -15.83
CA ASP A 587 -22.01 9.59 -15.43
C ASP A 587 -21.01 9.66 -16.59
N ILE A 588 -20.83 8.54 -17.31
CA ILE A 588 -19.97 8.46 -18.51
C ILE A 588 -20.56 9.26 -19.68
N ASP A 589 -21.86 9.12 -19.93
CA ASP A 589 -22.56 9.84 -20.99
C ASP A 589 -22.45 11.35 -20.79
N THR A 590 -22.55 11.81 -19.54
CA THR A 590 -22.38 13.22 -19.15
C THR A 590 -20.95 13.70 -19.44
N LEU A 591 -19.94 12.92 -19.08
CA LEU A 591 -18.53 13.21 -19.39
C LEU A 591 -18.30 13.29 -20.91
N VAL A 592 -18.75 12.29 -21.65
CA VAL A 592 -18.60 12.19 -23.12
C VAL A 592 -19.30 13.36 -23.83
N ALA A 593 -20.51 13.72 -23.41
CA ALA A 593 -21.24 14.86 -23.97
C ALA A 593 -20.52 16.19 -23.72
N ALA A 594 -19.95 16.40 -22.51
CA ALA A 594 -19.15 17.56 -22.18
C ALA A 594 -17.88 17.63 -23.05
N LEU A 595 -17.15 16.55 -23.17
CA LEU A 595 -15.92 16.47 -23.97
C LEU A 595 -16.17 16.71 -25.46
N LYS A 596 -17.27 16.18 -26.02
CA LYS A 596 -17.67 16.44 -27.42
C LYS A 596 -17.97 17.93 -27.67
N ARG A 597 -18.65 18.61 -26.74
CA ARG A 597 -18.90 20.06 -26.85
C ARG A 597 -17.60 20.85 -26.83
N LEU A 598 -16.68 20.51 -25.92
CA LEU A 598 -15.38 21.18 -25.82
C LEU A 598 -14.54 20.96 -27.08
N GLY A 599 -14.45 19.71 -27.57
CA GLY A 599 -13.69 19.38 -28.79
C GLY A 599 -14.27 19.98 -30.09
N SER A 600 -15.54 20.39 -30.12
CA SER A 600 -16.14 21.06 -31.29
C SER A 600 -15.86 22.58 -31.36
N HIS A 601 -15.28 23.16 -30.33
CA HIS A 601 -14.96 24.61 -30.24
C HIS A 601 -13.45 24.89 -30.32
N GLY A 602 -12.61 23.90 -30.49
CA GLY A 602 -11.17 23.97 -30.78
C GLY A 602 -10.89 23.65 -32.24
#